data_f4426750dc0d32cbac93b1df91117cf5
#
_entry.id   f4426750dc0d32cbac93b1df91117cf5
#
_cell.length_a   1.000
_cell.length_b   1.000
_cell.length_c   1.000
_cell.angle_alpha   90.00
_cell.angle_beta   90.00
_cell.angle_gamma   90.00
#
_symmetry.space_group_name_H-M   'P 1'
#
loop_
_entity.id
_entity.type
_entity.pdbx_description
1 polymer ?
#
loop_
_entity_poly.entity_id
_entity_poly.type
_entity_poly.pdbx_seq_one_letter_code
_entity_poly.pdbx_strand_id
1 'polypeptide(L)'
;DPLFSTYPIRGFRSDMAITGLLKWTFKALDDALAGHEKSAKSRIDARRKSLGDLRAKQAENKKVALEKASKDSPAHPVWISHCIDQVKDDDGIVVKESQLPPQHMTFNKPGTFFSLGQGGGLGWGLGTALGIKLADRDRQVICTQGDGAYMFGNPIPAHYISAAENLPMLTIVYNNSMWNAVKRNTHGVYPDGYAAKSNWEPLTYFQEGAKFEKAVEIAGGYGERVEDPADLPMALDRALNAMAKDGRQALLNVVSKNA
;
A
#
# COMPACT_ATOMS: atom_id res chain seq x y z
N ASP A 1 19.56 -2.19 -20.42
CA ASP A 1 20.07 -0.83 -20.32
C ASP A 1 21.52 -0.85 -19.86
N PRO A 2 22.49 -0.42 -20.71
CA PRO A 2 23.91 -0.43 -20.39
C PRO A 2 24.28 0.46 -19.18
N LEU A 3 23.42 1.36 -18.76
CA LEU A 3 23.64 2.23 -17.61
C LEU A 3 23.56 1.50 -16.26
N PHE A 4 22.93 0.33 -16.19
CA PHE A 4 22.83 -0.43 -14.94
C PHE A 4 24.18 -0.99 -14.47
N SER A 5 25.10 -1.30 -15.37
CA SER A 5 26.42 -1.82 -15.00
C SER A 5 27.34 -0.75 -14.39
N THR A 6 27.03 0.52 -14.61
CA THR A 6 27.86 1.68 -14.18
C THR A 6 27.18 2.59 -13.17
N TYR A 7 25.91 2.30 -12.80
CA TYR A 7 25.15 3.15 -11.88
C TYR A 7 25.54 2.86 -10.42
N PRO A 8 26.31 3.73 -9.76
CA PRO A 8 26.99 3.40 -8.50
C PRO A 8 26.05 3.16 -7.32
N ILE A 9 24.79 3.69 -7.38
CA ILE A 9 23.81 3.54 -6.31
C ILE A 9 23.09 2.18 -6.37
N ARG A 10 23.14 1.48 -7.52
CA ARG A 10 22.46 0.19 -7.74
C ARG A 10 23.41 -0.90 -8.23
N GLY A 11 24.66 -0.79 -7.88
CA GLY A 11 25.68 -1.79 -8.17
C GLY A 11 25.47 -3.05 -7.34
N PHE A 12 24.59 -3.93 -7.80
CA PHE A 12 24.49 -5.29 -7.25
C PHE A 12 25.51 -6.17 -7.95
N ARG A 13 26.14 -7.06 -7.18
CA ARG A 13 26.95 -8.11 -7.79
C ARG A 13 26.05 -8.96 -8.69
N SER A 14 26.43 -9.06 -9.96
CA SER A 14 25.73 -9.85 -10.97
C SER A 14 26.72 -10.81 -11.61
N ASP A 15 26.37 -12.09 -11.69
CA ASP A 15 27.17 -13.08 -12.41
C ASP A 15 27.00 -12.94 -13.93
N MET A 16 25.83 -12.45 -14.37
CA MET A 16 25.53 -12.18 -15.75
C MET A 16 24.53 -11.02 -15.84
N ALA A 17 24.90 -9.94 -16.50
CA ALA A 17 24.03 -8.82 -16.82
C ALA A 17 23.55 -8.95 -18.27
N ILE A 18 22.24 -8.97 -18.49
CA ILE A 18 21.62 -9.03 -19.82
C ILE A 18 20.86 -7.74 -20.08
N THR A 19 21.31 -6.99 -21.06
CA THR A 19 20.63 -5.77 -21.52
C THR A 19 19.70 -6.12 -22.69
N GLY A 20 18.42 -5.78 -22.55
CA GLY A 20 17.43 -6.07 -23.59
C GLY A 20 16.03 -5.57 -23.25
N LEU A 21 15.14 -5.61 -24.23
CA LEU A 21 13.72 -5.37 -24.01
C LEU A 21 13.11 -6.58 -23.29
N LEU A 22 12.50 -6.37 -22.14
CA LEU A 22 11.98 -7.43 -21.24
C LEU A 22 11.13 -8.46 -21.97
N LYS A 23 10.21 -8.01 -22.82
CA LYS A 23 9.32 -8.91 -23.60
C LYS A 23 10.11 -9.94 -24.42
N TRP A 24 11.13 -9.49 -25.14
CA TRP A 24 11.93 -10.34 -26.02
C TRP A 24 12.98 -11.15 -25.24
N THR A 25 13.53 -10.56 -24.19
CA THR A 25 14.48 -11.25 -23.31
C THR A 25 13.83 -12.42 -22.58
N PHE A 26 12.63 -12.22 -22.02
CA PHE A 26 11.89 -13.32 -21.36
C PHE A 26 11.50 -14.41 -22.35
N LYS A 27 11.06 -14.04 -23.57
CA LYS A 27 10.77 -15.03 -24.60
C LYS A 27 12.00 -15.84 -24.97
N ALA A 28 13.13 -15.20 -25.17
CA ALA A 28 14.40 -15.90 -25.50
C ALA A 28 14.87 -16.80 -24.38
N LEU A 29 14.69 -16.39 -23.11
CA LEU A 29 14.99 -17.24 -21.96
C LEU A 29 14.08 -18.45 -21.87
N ASP A 30 12.79 -18.28 -22.11
CA ASP A 30 11.80 -19.36 -22.13
C ASP A 30 12.14 -20.37 -23.23
N ASP A 31 12.40 -19.87 -24.45
CA ASP A 31 12.82 -20.71 -25.60
C ASP A 31 14.14 -21.47 -25.30
N ALA A 32 15.09 -20.83 -24.62
CA ALA A 32 16.37 -21.45 -24.24
C ALA A 32 16.21 -22.52 -23.14
N LEU A 33 15.22 -22.37 -22.26
CA LEU A 33 14.89 -23.35 -21.21
C LEU A 33 14.08 -24.51 -21.71
N ALA A 34 13.37 -24.34 -22.82
CA ALA A 34 12.60 -25.40 -23.46
C ALA A 34 13.48 -26.61 -23.79
N GLY A 35 13.06 -27.78 -23.39
CA GLY A 35 13.83 -29.03 -23.57
C GLY A 35 14.81 -29.38 -22.43
N HIS A 36 15.10 -28.43 -21.52
CA HIS A 36 15.93 -28.72 -20.33
C HIS A 36 15.15 -29.26 -19.13
N GLU A 37 13.82 -29.32 -19.21
CA GLU A 37 12.94 -29.74 -18.12
C GLU A 37 13.25 -31.14 -17.61
N LYS A 38 13.49 -32.11 -18.52
CA LYS A 38 13.81 -33.49 -18.16
C LYS A 38 15.12 -33.60 -17.39
N SER A 39 16.18 -32.92 -17.85
CA SER A 39 17.49 -32.92 -17.20
C SER A 39 17.51 -32.16 -15.88
N ALA A 40 16.62 -31.19 -15.73
CA ALA A 40 16.47 -30.36 -14.52
C ALA A 40 15.41 -30.90 -13.55
N LYS A 41 14.70 -31.99 -13.86
CA LYS A 41 13.55 -32.47 -13.09
C LYS A 41 13.81 -32.58 -11.59
N SER A 42 14.88 -33.22 -11.19
CA SER A 42 15.23 -33.37 -9.75
C SER A 42 15.39 -32.02 -9.04
N ARG A 43 16.05 -31.04 -9.69
CA ARG A 43 16.21 -29.68 -9.15
C ARG A 43 14.87 -28.93 -9.10
N ILE A 44 14.02 -29.10 -10.11
CA ILE A 44 12.69 -28.50 -10.15
C ILE A 44 11.82 -29.06 -9.02
N ASP A 45 11.81 -30.38 -8.84
CA ASP A 45 11.03 -31.03 -7.79
C ASP A 45 11.51 -30.63 -6.38
N ALA A 46 12.82 -30.56 -6.17
CA ALA A 46 13.39 -30.09 -4.91
C ALA A 46 13.01 -28.63 -4.60
N ARG A 47 13.10 -27.73 -5.61
CA ARG A 47 12.66 -26.32 -5.46
C ARG A 47 11.16 -26.22 -5.20
N ARG A 48 10.33 -26.99 -5.91
CA ARG A 48 8.87 -27.00 -5.71
C ARG A 48 8.53 -27.42 -4.28
N LYS A 49 9.19 -28.44 -3.76
CA LYS A 49 9.03 -28.85 -2.36
C LYS A 49 9.44 -27.72 -1.41
N SER A 50 10.64 -27.18 -1.55
CA SER A 50 11.14 -26.10 -0.69
C SER A 50 10.26 -24.87 -0.70
N LEU A 51 9.77 -24.46 -1.89
CA LEU A 51 8.82 -23.35 -2.02
C LEU A 51 7.46 -23.66 -1.41
N GLY A 52 7.00 -24.93 -1.51
CA GLY A 52 5.78 -25.39 -0.86
C GLY A 52 5.87 -25.29 0.67
N ASP A 53 6.96 -25.77 1.24
CA ASP A 53 7.22 -25.70 2.69
C ASP A 53 7.31 -24.24 3.16
N LEU A 54 8.00 -23.38 2.39
CA LEU A 54 8.08 -21.94 2.69
C LEU A 54 6.70 -21.25 2.64
N ARG A 55 5.90 -21.56 1.62
CA ARG A 55 4.52 -21.02 1.50
C ARG A 55 3.64 -21.45 2.67
N ALA A 56 3.70 -22.71 3.08
CA ALA A 56 2.96 -23.21 4.23
C ALA A 56 3.34 -22.46 5.51
N LYS A 57 4.65 -22.28 5.74
CA LYS A 57 5.15 -21.48 6.87
C LYS A 57 4.71 -20.02 6.82
N GLN A 58 4.75 -19.41 5.63
CA GLN A 58 4.28 -18.02 5.45
C GLN A 58 2.78 -17.89 5.70
N ALA A 59 1.97 -18.86 5.26
CA ALA A 59 0.53 -18.86 5.49
C ALA A 59 0.21 -18.94 6.99
N GLU A 60 0.90 -19.80 7.72
CA GLU A 60 0.73 -19.90 9.18
C GLU A 60 1.17 -18.61 9.89
N ASN A 61 2.32 -18.05 9.51
CA ASN A 61 2.79 -16.79 10.07
C ASN A 61 1.78 -15.63 9.82
N LYS A 62 1.16 -15.58 8.62
CA LYS A 62 0.12 -14.59 8.30
C LYS A 62 -1.09 -14.74 9.19
N LYS A 63 -1.55 -15.98 9.43
CA LYS A 63 -2.69 -16.29 10.30
C LYS A 63 -2.42 -15.82 11.74
N VAL A 64 -1.26 -16.19 12.30
CA VAL A 64 -0.84 -15.76 13.64
C VAL A 64 -0.73 -14.24 13.74
N ALA A 65 -0.14 -13.60 12.73
CA ALA A 65 -0.02 -12.13 12.68
C ALA A 65 -1.39 -11.45 12.64
N LEU A 66 -2.34 -11.97 11.86
CA LEU A 66 -3.70 -11.45 11.79
C LEU A 66 -4.45 -11.62 13.12
N GLU A 67 -4.36 -12.79 13.73
CA GLU A 67 -5.00 -13.05 15.03
C GLU A 67 -4.49 -12.10 16.12
N LYS A 68 -3.20 -11.81 16.12
CA LYS A 68 -2.61 -10.81 17.03
C LYS A 68 -3.10 -9.41 16.69
N ALA A 69 -3.04 -9.02 15.41
CA ALA A 69 -3.38 -7.69 14.94
C ALA A 69 -4.87 -7.34 15.16
N SER A 70 -5.76 -8.33 15.11
CA SER A 70 -7.20 -8.12 15.34
C SER A 70 -7.55 -7.73 16.79
N LYS A 71 -6.62 -7.93 17.72
CA LYS A 71 -6.76 -7.60 19.16
C LYS A 71 -6.04 -6.29 19.54
N ASP A 72 -5.32 -5.71 18.61
CA ASP A 72 -4.53 -4.48 18.83
C ASP A 72 -5.41 -3.23 18.77
N SER A 73 -5.23 -2.32 19.72
CA SER A 73 -5.77 -0.96 19.70
C SER A 73 -4.64 0.03 20.02
N PRO A 74 -4.46 1.10 19.22
CA PRO A 74 -5.13 1.44 17.96
C PRO A 74 -4.94 0.39 16.86
N ALA A 75 -5.67 0.55 15.74
CA ALA A 75 -5.71 -0.42 14.65
C ALA A 75 -4.31 -0.78 14.12
N HIS A 76 -4.01 -2.07 14.05
CA HIS A 76 -2.77 -2.54 13.44
C HIS A 76 -2.88 -2.55 11.90
N PRO A 77 -1.85 -2.16 11.12
CA PRO A 77 -1.90 -2.17 9.66
C PRO A 77 -2.29 -3.51 9.02
N VAL A 78 -1.94 -4.64 9.65
CA VAL A 78 -2.37 -5.99 9.21
C VAL A 78 -3.89 -6.15 9.32
N TRP A 79 -4.50 -5.68 10.40
CA TRP A 79 -5.96 -5.71 10.58
C TRP A 79 -6.66 -4.84 9.57
N ILE A 80 -6.16 -3.62 9.34
CA ILE A 80 -6.71 -2.70 8.34
C ILE A 80 -6.65 -3.35 6.94
N SER A 81 -5.50 -3.96 6.57
CA SER A 81 -5.35 -4.65 5.28
C SER A 81 -6.33 -5.81 5.12
N HIS A 82 -6.53 -6.60 6.18
CA HIS A 82 -7.50 -7.68 6.17
C HIS A 82 -8.92 -7.17 5.94
N CYS A 83 -9.34 -6.14 6.69
CA CYS A 83 -10.68 -5.56 6.52
C CYS A 83 -10.90 -5.00 5.10
N ILE A 84 -9.89 -4.34 4.52
CA ILE A 84 -9.94 -3.87 3.13
C ILE A 84 -10.10 -5.05 2.16
N ASP A 85 -9.34 -6.13 2.36
CA ASP A 85 -9.38 -7.32 1.50
C ASP A 85 -10.76 -8.01 1.49
N GLN A 86 -11.50 -7.93 2.61
CA GLN A 86 -12.86 -8.50 2.71
C GLN A 86 -13.91 -7.72 1.90
N VAL A 87 -13.68 -6.44 1.63
CA VAL A 87 -14.62 -5.56 0.92
C VAL A 87 -14.14 -5.14 -0.47
N LYS A 88 -12.90 -5.49 -0.79
CA LYS A 88 -12.32 -5.19 -2.09
C LYS A 88 -12.90 -6.14 -3.15
N ASP A 89 -13.34 -5.58 -4.28
CA ASP A 89 -13.73 -6.37 -5.46
C ASP A 89 -12.53 -7.19 -5.97
N ASP A 90 -12.80 -8.32 -6.62
CA ASP A 90 -11.75 -9.21 -7.16
C ASP A 90 -10.84 -8.50 -8.17
N ASP A 91 -11.36 -7.52 -8.90
CA ASP A 91 -10.61 -6.65 -9.80
C ASP A 91 -10.43 -5.22 -9.28
N GLY A 92 -10.84 -4.95 -8.05
CA GLY A 92 -10.63 -3.68 -7.38
C GLY A 92 -9.16 -3.27 -7.32
N ILE A 93 -8.90 -2.00 -7.52
CA ILE A 93 -7.55 -1.45 -7.57
C ILE A 93 -7.20 -0.81 -6.24
N VAL A 94 -6.05 -1.21 -5.69
CA VAL A 94 -5.49 -0.61 -4.49
C VAL A 94 -4.26 0.22 -4.83
N VAL A 95 -4.30 1.50 -4.48
CA VAL A 95 -3.15 2.41 -4.55
C VAL A 95 -2.58 2.56 -3.14
N LYS A 96 -1.34 2.12 -2.96
CA LYS A 96 -0.70 2.07 -1.65
C LYS A 96 0.34 3.15 -1.46
N GLU A 97 0.06 4.10 -0.59
CA GLU A 97 1.04 5.07 -0.06
C GLU A 97 0.99 5.12 1.49
N SER A 98 0.81 3.97 2.10
CA SER A 98 0.65 3.80 3.55
C SER A 98 1.49 2.64 4.08
N GLN A 99 1.33 2.32 5.36
CA GLN A 99 1.92 1.12 5.98
C GLN A 99 1.17 -0.18 5.65
N LEU A 100 0.27 -0.19 4.66
CA LEU A 100 -0.48 -1.37 4.23
C LEU A 100 0.47 -2.52 3.88
N PRO A 101 0.42 -3.68 4.58
CA PRO A 101 1.16 -4.87 4.23
C PRO A 101 0.40 -5.71 3.17
N PRO A 102 0.80 -5.63 1.87
CA PRO A 102 0.05 -6.27 0.77
C PRO A 102 0.02 -7.79 0.86
N GLN A 103 0.95 -8.40 1.59
CA GLN A 103 0.95 -9.85 1.82
C GLN A 103 -0.26 -10.36 2.61
N HIS A 104 -1.02 -9.48 3.25
CA HIS A 104 -2.28 -9.78 3.95
C HIS A 104 -3.52 -9.46 3.11
N MET A 105 -3.32 -9.25 1.81
CA MET A 105 -4.38 -9.01 0.84
C MET A 105 -4.27 -9.97 -0.34
N THR A 106 -5.35 -10.07 -1.12
CA THR A 106 -5.47 -10.93 -2.29
C THR A 106 -5.46 -10.10 -3.57
N PHE A 107 -4.49 -10.38 -4.46
CA PHE A 107 -4.36 -9.74 -5.77
C PHE A 107 -4.22 -10.82 -6.84
N ASN A 108 -5.34 -11.24 -7.43
CA ASN A 108 -5.39 -12.34 -8.40
C ASN A 108 -5.30 -11.86 -9.86
N LYS A 109 -5.52 -10.56 -10.11
CA LYS A 109 -5.52 -10.00 -11.46
C LYS A 109 -4.38 -8.99 -11.63
N PRO A 110 -3.71 -8.96 -12.79
CA PRO A 110 -2.72 -7.93 -13.09
C PRO A 110 -3.33 -6.52 -13.06
N GLY A 111 -2.55 -5.53 -12.63
CA GLY A 111 -2.98 -4.12 -12.62
C GLY A 111 -4.00 -3.79 -11.53
N THR A 112 -4.07 -4.60 -10.45
CA THR A 112 -4.94 -4.34 -9.30
C THR A 112 -4.21 -3.77 -8.08
N PHE A 113 -2.87 -3.63 -8.15
CA PHE A 113 -2.07 -3.09 -7.06
C PHE A 113 -0.99 -2.14 -7.58
N PHE A 114 -0.99 -0.93 -7.04
CA PHE A 114 0.01 0.10 -7.33
C PHE A 114 0.65 0.56 -6.03
N SER A 115 1.97 0.61 -6.01
CA SER A 115 2.74 1.14 -4.88
C SER A 115 3.78 2.12 -5.37
N LEU A 116 4.43 2.83 -4.45
CA LEU A 116 5.42 3.85 -4.72
C LEU A 116 6.40 3.42 -5.81
N GLY A 117 6.49 4.25 -6.85
CA GLY A 117 7.50 4.13 -7.89
C GLY A 117 8.90 4.56 -7.39
N GLN A 118 9.90 4.40 -8.26
CA GLN A 118 11.30 4.67 -7.92
C GLN A 118 11.58 6.16 -7.61
N GLY A 119 10.73 7.07 -8.05
CA GLY A 119 10.89 8.51 -7.83
C GLY A 119 10.65 8.96 -6.39
N GLY A 120 10.01 8.15 -5.55
CA GLY A 120 9.86 8.38 -4.12
C GLY A 120 9.08 9.63 -3.72
N GLY A 121 8.36 10.28 -4.64
CA GLY A 121 7.59 11.48 -4.35
C GLY A 121 6.48 11.22 -3.33
N LEU A 122 6.43 12.01 -2.25
CA LEU A 122 5.40 11.89 -1.23
C LEU A 122 4.10 12.59 -1.68
N GLY A 123 2.93 12.02 -1.33
CA GLY A 123 1.61 12.58 -1.67
C GLY A 123 1.09 12.18 -3.05
N TRP A 124 1.72 11.21 -3.73
CA TRP A 124 1.34 10.78 -5.08
C TRP A 124 0.04 9.96 -5.14
N GLY A 125 -0.35 9.33 -4.04
CA GLY A 125 -1.40 8.31 -4.00
C GLY A 125 -2.77 8.80 -4.46
N LEU A 126 -3.24 9.96 -3.96
CA LEU A 126 -4.54 10.51 -4.37
C LEU A 126 -4.58 10.85 -5.85
N GLY A 127 -3.56 11.53 -6.38
CA GLY A 127 -3.49 11.87 -7.80
C GLY A 127 -3.48 10.63 -8.68
N THR A 128 -2.75 9.59 -8.29
CA THR A 128 -2.73 8.31 -8.99
C THR A 128 -4.08 7.61 -8.94
N ALA A 129 -4.73 7.57 -7.78
CA ALA A 129 -6.06 6.97 -7.63
C ALA A 129 -7.12 7.67 -8.48
N LEU A 130 -7.09 9.01 -8.54
CA LEU A 130 -7.94 9.80 -9.44
C LEU A 130 -7.69 9.47 -10.91
N GLY A 131 -6.43 9.42 -11.32
CA GLY A 131 -6.07 9.07 -12.69
C GLY A 131 -6.52 7.66 -13.09
N ILE A 132 -6.39 6.70 -12.18
CA ILE A 132 -6.89 5.34 -12.37
C ILE A 132 -8.41 5.33 -12.47
N LYS A 133 -9.10 6.02 -11.57
CA LYS A 133 -10.57 6.10 -11.57
C LYS A 133 -11.11 6.81 -12.82
N LEU A 134 -10.40 7.81 -13.33
CA LEU A 134 -10.72 8.47 -14.58
C LEU A 134 -10.54 7.55 -15.80
N ALA A 135 -9.48 6.73 -15.80
CA ALA A 135 -9.21 5.77 -16.87
C ALA A 135 -10.19 4.59 -16.88
N ASP A 136 -10.70 4.20 -15.71
CA ASP A 136 -11.62 3.08 -15.55
C ASP A 136 -12.67 3.44 -14.48
N ARG A 137 -13.76 4.07 -14.95
CA ARG A 137 -14.79 4.65 -14.08
C ARG A 137 -15.63 3.61 -13.34
N ASP A 138 -15.71 2.40 -13.85
CA ASP A 138 -16.57 1.34 -13.31
C ASP A 138 -15.88 0.57 -12.18
N ARG A 139 -14.55 0.52 -12.19
CA ARG A 139 -13.80 -0.24 -11.19
C ARG A 139 -13.75 0.44 -9.84
N GLN A 140 -13.79 -0.38 -8.80
CA GLN A 140 -13.52 0.05 -7.44
C GLN A 140 -12.06 0.51 -7.32
N VAL A 141 -11.84 1.71 -6.78
CA VAL A 141 -10.51 2.24 -6.48
C VAL A 141 -10.41 2.57 -5.00
N ILE A 142 -9.42 1.98 -4.34
CA ILE A 142 -9.11 2.20 -2.93
C ILE A 142 -7.72 2.81 -2.82
N CYS A 143 -7.64 4.02 -2.29
CA CYS A 143 -6.38 4.72 -2.03
C CYS A 143 -6.04 4.61 -0.54
N THR A 144 -4.90 4.06 -0.20
CA THR A 144 -4.42 4.03 1.19
C THR A 144 -3.24 4.96 1.35
N GLN A 145 -3.33 5.89 2.29
CA GLN A 145 -2.27 6.85 2.58
C GLN A 145 -1.93 6.89 4.06
N GLY A 146 -0.66 7.15 4.39
CA GLY A 146 -0.30 7.62 5.73
C GLY A 146 -0.78 9.06 5.91
N ASP A 147 -1.06 9.45 7.14
CA ASP A 147 -1.49 10.81 7.50
C ASP A 147 -0.51 11.89 7.00
N GLY A 148 0.78 11.65 7.13
CA GLY A 148 1.81 12.52 6.57
C GLY A 148 1.76 12.62 5.05
N ALA A 149 1.65 11.50 4.34
CA ALA A 149 1.54 11.47 2.89
C ALA A 149 0.27 12.20 2.40
N TYR A 150 -0.84 11.97 3.08
CA TYR A 150 -2.11 12.62 2.79
C TYR A 150 -2.01 14.15 2.96
N MET A 151 -1.45 14.61 4.07
CA MET A 151 -1.26 16.03 4.35
C MET A 151 -0.28 16.70 3.36
N PHE A 152 0.83 16.00 3.03
CA PHE A 152 1.83 16.51 2.09
C PHE A 152 1.28 16.65 0.67
N GLY A 153 0.39 15.74 0.26
CA GLY A 153 -0.22 15.72 -1.07
C GLY A 153 -1.24 16.85 -1.32
N ASN A 154 -1.49 17.73 -0.35
CA ASN A 154 -2.51 18.79 -0.45
C ASN A 154 -3.86 18.23 -0.92
N PRO A 155 -4.60 17.46 -0.09
CA PRO A 155 -5.68 16.59 -0.54
C PRO A 155 -6.93 17.34 -1.03
N ILE A 156 -7.14 18.60 -0.63
CA ILE A 156 -8.37 19.36 -0.95
C ILE A 156 -8.62 19.45 -2.46
N PRO A 157 -7.64 19.84 -3.31
CA PRO A 157 -7.84 19.87 -4.76
C PRO A 157 -8.20 18.49 -5.34
N ALA A 158 -7.61 17.41 -4.81
CA ALA A 158 -7.91 16.06 -5.27
C ALA A 158 -9.36 15.66 -4.94
N HIS A 159 -9.83 15.96 -3.74
CA HIS A 159 -11.24 15.74 -3.37
C HIS A 159 -12.20 16.59 -4.18
N TYR A 160 -11.85 17.84 -4.46
CA TYR A 160 -12.66 18.70 -5.32
C TYR A 160 -12.78 18.15 -6.75
N ILE A 161 -11.68 17.71 -7.35
CA ILE A 161 -11.68 17.10 -8.68
C ILE A 161 -12.50 15.79 -8.68
N SER A 162 -12.34 14.94 -7.66
CA SER A 162 -13.13 13.72 -7.52
C SER A 162 -14.64 14.01 -7.55
N ALA A 163 -15.08 15.04 -6.85
CA ALA A 163 -16.49 15.45 -6.85
C ALA A 163 -16.93 16.06 -8.19
N ALA A 164 -16.15 17.00 -8.74
CA ALA A 164 -16.48 17.70 -9.97
C ALA A 164 -16.58 16.78 -11.19
N GLU A 165 -15.74 15.74 -11.23
CA GLU A 165 -15.64 14.79 -12.34
C GLU A 165 -16.41 13.48 -12.10
N ASN A 166 -17.16 13.36 -11.01
CA ASN A 166 -17.84 12.11 -10.62
C ASN A 166 -16.88 10.90 -10.61
N LEU A 167 -15.81 11.00 -9.83
CA LEU A 167 -14.79 9.95 -9.66
C LEU A 167 -14.83 9.41 -8.22
N PRO A 168 -15.90 8.72 -7.78
CA PRO A 168 -15.98 8.21 -6.41
C PRO A 168 -14.90 7.16 -6.17
N MET A 169 -14.09 7.39 -5.14
CA MET A 169 -13.08 6.45 -4.66
C MET A 169 -13.07 6.41 -3.13
N LEU A 170 -12.61 5.31 -2.56
CA LEU A 170 -12.40 5.17 -1.13
C LEU A 170 -10.96 5.55 -0.77
N THR A 171 -10.82 6.55 0.09
CA THR A 171 -9.54 6.91 0.68
C THR A 171 -9.47 6.42 2.12
N ILE A 172 -8.39 5.74 2.50
CA ILE A 172 -8.15 5.28 3.86
C ILE A 172 -6.86 5.91 4.36
N VAL A 173 -6.97 6.78 5.35
CA VAL A 173 -5.84 7.43 6.00
C VAL A 173 -5.42 6.61 7.22
N TYR A 174 -4.20 6.10 7.19
CA TYR A 174 -3.54 5.46 8.34
C TYR A 174 -3.00 6.56 9.24
N ASN A 175 -3.76 6.90 10.27
CA ASN A 175 -3.46 8.02 11.15
C ASN A 175 -2.72 7.56 12.41
N ASN A 176 -1.42 7.71 12.40
CA ASN A 176 -0.56 7.48 13.57
C ASN A 176 -0.04 8.79 14.19
N SER A 177 -0.58 9.92 13.76
CA SER A 177 -0.28 11.28 14.22
C SER A 177 1.20 11.66 14.09
N MET A 178 1.90 11.12 13.07
CA MET A 178 3.31 11.45 12.87
C MET A 178 3.86 11.14 11.48
N TRP A 179 4.95 11.83 11.14
CA TRP A 179 5.84 11.46 10.03
C TRP A 179 6.73 10.28 10.42
N ASN A 180 6.11 9.10 10.65
CA ASN A 180 6.81 7.95 11.21
C ASN A 180 7.98 7.45 10.34
N ALA A 181 7.89 7.55 9.01
CA ALA A 181 8.98 7.19 8.12
C ALA A 181 10.21 8.07 8.36
N VAL A 182 10.02 9.39 8.60
CA VAL A 182 11.09 10.32 8.92
C VAL A 182 11.74 9.96 10.25
N LYS A 183 10.94 9.75 11.29
CA LYS A 183 11.43 9.32 12.61
C LYS A 183 12.26 8.04 12.50
N ARG A 184 11.72 6.99 11.90
CA ARG A 184 12.41 5.71 11.71
C ARG A 184 13.72 5.82 10.95
N ASN A 185 13.73 6.61 9.87
CA ASN A 185 14.94 6.78 9.05
C ASN A 185 16.01 7.57 9.81
N THR A 186 15.62 8.59 10.59
CA THR A 186 16.54 9.32 11.46
C THR A 186 17.22 8.39 12.46
N HIS A 187 16.45 7.55 13.16
CA HIS A 187 16.99 6.58 14.09
C HIS A 187 17.80 5.48 13.39
N GLY A 188 17.43 5.08 12.19
CA GLY A 188 18.15 4.08 11.41
C GLY A 188 19.55 4.54 10.97
N VAL A 189 19.67 5.83 10.64
CA VAL A 189 20.95 6.43 10.21
C VAL A 189 21.79 6.88 11.41
N TYR A 190 21.13 7.42 12.45
CA TYR A 190 21.77 7.95 13.64
C TYR A 190 21.21 7.33 14.94
N PRO A 191 21.46 6.02 15.17
CA PRO A 191 20.87 5.32 16.34
C PRO A 191 21.31 5.92 17.69
N ASP A 192 22.50 6.52 17.74
CA ASP A 192 23.07 7.17 18.91
C ASP A 192 23.06 8.72 18.81
N GLY A 193 22.29 9.26 17.86
CA GLY A 193 22.16 10.69 17.63
C GLY A 193 21.37 11.41 18.71
N TYR A 194 21.34 12.75 18.65
CA TYR A 194 20.61 13.58 19.62
C TYR A 194 19.11 13.25 19.65
N ALA A 195 18.48 13.06 18.49
CA ALA A 195 17.07 12.70 18.40
C ALA A 195 16.76 11.38 19.10
N ALA A 196 17.60 10.35 18.86
CA ALA A 196 17.44 9.04 19.50
C ALA A 196 17.63 9.14 21.03
N LYS A 197 18.64 9.87 21.51
CA LYS A 197 18.91 10.06 22.95
C LYS A 197 17.81 10.84 23.68
N SER A 198 17.25 11.87 23.03
CA SER A 198 16.19 12.68 23.60
C SER A 198 14.80 12.06 23.41
N ASN A 199 14.66 11.05 22.55
CA ASN A 199 13.40 10.50 22.06
C ASN A 199 12.43 11.59 21.57
N TRP A 200 13.00 12.60 20.94
CA TRP A 200 12.28 13.75 20.42
C TRP A 200 12.82 14.16 19.06
N GLU A 201 11.98 14.09 18.04
CA GLU A 201 12.25 14.55 16.69
C GLU A 201 11.33 15.74 16.38
N PRO A 202 11.84 16.97 16.42
CA PRO A 202 11.06 18.17 16.09
C PRO A 202 10.36 18.02 14.73
N LEU A 203 9.13 18.51 14.63
CA LEU A 203 8.33 18.54 13.41
C LEU A 203 7.91 17.18 12.85
N THR A 204 8.12 16.07 13.56
CA THR A 204 7.64 14.75 13.11
C THR A 204 6.28 14.35 13.71
N TYR A 205 5.79 15.09 14.69
CA TYR A 205 4.51 14.82 15.35
C TYR A 205 3.42 15.75 14.84
N PHE A 206 2.23 15.19 14.61
CA PHE A 206 1.02 15.96 14.36
C PHE A 206 0.27 16.20 15.67
N GLN A 207 -0.64 17.18 15.62
CA GLN A 207 -1.58 17.37 16.72
C GLN A 207 -2.46 16.11 16.85
N GLU A 208 -2.60 15.61 18.07
CA GLU A 208 -3.54 14.52 18.35
C GLU A 208 -4.96 14.92 17.98
N GLY A 209 -5.73 13.95 17.45
CA GLY A 209 -7.11 14.17 17.05
C GLY A 209 -7.28 14.92 15.73
N ALA A 210 -6.26 14.99 14.88
CA ALA A 210 -6.39 15.56 13.54
C ALA A 210 -7.55 14.92 12.77
N LYS A 211 -8.47 15.76 12.27
CA LYS A 211 -9.74 15.36 11.66
C LYS A 211 -9.61 15.30 10.14
N PHE A 212 -8.81 14.38 9.63
CA PHE A 212 -8.58 14.22 8.19
C PHE A 212 -9.87 13.88 7.42
N GLU A 213 -10.84 13.23 8.07
CA GLU A 213 -12.16 12.95 7.51
C GLU A 213 -12.93 14.20 7.09
N LYS A 214 -12.62 15.37 7.67
CA LYS A 214 -13.28 16.63 7.30
C LYS A 214 -12.81 17.18 5.95
N ALA A 215 -11.66 16.75 5.46
CA ALA A 215 -11.14 17.23 4.18
C ALA A 215 -12.01 16.78 2.99
N VAL A 216 -12.57 15.57 3.03
CA VAL A 216 -13.46 15.08 1.97
C VAL A 216 -14.85 15.73 2.01
N GLU A 217 -15.31 16.14 3.20
CA GLU A 217 -16.62 16.79 3.40
C GLU A 217 -16.68 18.17 2.73
N ILE A 218 -15.55 18.87 2.58
CA ILE A 218 -15.44 20.16 1.86
C ILE A 218 -15.96 20.01 0.42
N ALA A 219 -15.76 18.84 -0.19
CA ALA A 219 -16.22 18.50 -1.54
C ALA A 219 -17.47 17.61 -1.54
N GLY A 220 -18.26 17.61 -0.46
CA GLY A 220 -19.50 16.83 -0.35
C GLY A 220 -19.31 15.32 -0.18
N GLY A 221 -18.08 14.85 0.04
CA GLY A 221 -17.79 13.44 0.27
C GLY A 221 -18.24 12.93 1.65
N TYR A 222 -18.20 11.61 1.82
CA TYR A 222 -18.44 10.95 3.10
C TYR A 222 -17.14 10.87 3.90
N GLY A 223 -17.12 11.43 5.09
CA GLY A 223 -15.94 11.38 6.00
C GLY A 223 -16.28 10.72 7.31
N GLU A 224 -15.46 9.74 7.75
CA GLU A 224 -15.62 9.07 9.05
C GLU A 224 -14.28 8.83 9.72
N ARG A 225 -14.23 9.05 11.05
CA ARG A 225 -13.08 8.72 11.88
C ARG A 225 -13.34 7.40 12.60
N VAL A 226 -12.40 6.46 12.50
CA VAL A 226 -12.46 5.15 13.13
C VAL A 226 -11.37 5.08 14.20
N GLU A 227 -11.77 5.04 15.47
CA GLU A 227 -10.87 4.95 16.63
C GLU A 227 -10.80 3.54 17.18
N ASP A 228 -11.96 2.84 17.24
CA ASP A 228 -12.00 1.43 17.64
C ASP A 228 -11.78 0.53 16.42
N PRO A 229 -10.73 -0.32 16.42
CA PRO A 229 -10.50 -1.27 15.33
C PRO A 229 -11.67 -2.23 15.05
N ALA A 230 -12.51 -2.49 16.04
CA ALA A 230 -13.69 -3.35 15.89
C ALA A 230 -14.77 -2.71 15.00
N ASP A 231 -14.81 -1.37 14.91
CA ASP A 231 -15.77 -0.65 14.10
C ASP A 231 -15.37 -0.56 12.62
N LEU A 232 -14.11 -0.87 12.29
CA LEU A 232 -13.59 -0.69 10.93
C LEU A 232 -14.37 -1.47 9.86
N PRO A 233 -14.79 -2.73 10.05
CA PRO A 233 -15.61 -3.42 9.04
C PRO A 233 -16.93 -2.66 8.72
N MET A 234 -17.64 -2.23 9.75
CA MET A 234 -18.88 -1.48 9.57
C MET A 234 -18.66 -0.08 8.98
N ALA A 235 -17.53 0.57 9.31
CA ALA A 235 -17.17 1.85 8.70
C ALA A 235 -16.87 1.70 7.21
N LEU A 236 -16.18 0.63 6.80
CA LEU A 236 -15.96 0.29 5.40
C LEU A 236 -17.28 0.07 4.65
N ASP A 237 -18.23 -0.65 5.24
CA ASP A 237 -19.56 -0.85 4.66
C ASP A 237 -20.31 0.48 4.48
N ARG A 238 -20.26 1.37 5.48
CA ARG A 238 -20.88 2.70 5.37
C ARG A 238 -20.25 3.55 4.28
N ALA A 239 -18.91 3.55 4.19
CA ALA A 239 -18.19 4.29 3.17
C ALA A 239 -18.52 3.78 1.75
N LEU A 240 -18.51 2.46 1.55
CA LEU A 240 -18.87 1.86 0.26
C LEU A 240 -20.34 2.09 -0.11
N ASN A 241 -21.24 2.06 0.87
CA ASN A 241 -22.65 2.40 0.65
C ASN A 241 -22.83 3.86 0.21
N ALA A 242 -22.09 4.81 0.79
CA ALA A 242 -22.11 6.21 0.37
C ALA A 242 -21.62 6.38 -1.08
N MET A 243 -20.61 5.60 -1.47
CA MET A 243 -20.11 5.58 -2.84
C MET A 243 -21.14 4.98 -3.81
N ALA A 244 -21.74 3.83 -3.47
CA ALA A 244 -22.63 3.10 -4.36
C ALA A 244 -23.99 3.77 -4.53
N LYS A 245 -24.58 4.33 -3.45
CA LYS A 245 -25.92 4.92 -3.47
C LYS A 245 -25.93 6.38 -3.89
N ASP A 246 -24.96 7.14 -3.40
CA ASP A 246 -24.95 8.59 -3.54
C ASP A 246 -23.93 9.09 -4.57
N GLY A 247 -23.10 8.19 -5.13
CA GLY A 247 -22.01 8.55 -6.03
C GLY A 247 -20.92 9.40 -5.37
N ARG A 248 -20.88 9.46 -4.03
CA ARG A 248 -19.94 10.29 -3.27
C ARG A 248 -18.63 9.56 -3.04
N GLN A 249 -17.51 10.24 -3.17
CA GLN A 249 -16.25 9.74 -2.65
C GLN A 249 -16.31 9.56 -1.12
N ALA A 250 -15.51 8.67 -0.59
CA ALA A 250 -15.47 8.39 0.84
C ALA A 250 -14.05 8.43 1.40
N LEU A 251 -13.91 8.86 2.67
CA LEU A 251 -12.66 8.84 3.40
C LEU A 251 -12.86 8.28 4.80
N LEU A 252 -12.08 7.26 5.14
CA LEU A 252 -11.95 6.77 6.50
C LEU A 252 -10.62 7.22 7.10
N ASN A 253 -10.69 7.98 8.19
CA ASN A 253 -9.54 8.36 9.02
C ASN A 253 -9.37 7.33 10.12
N VAL A 254 -8.54 6.32 9.88
CA VAL A 254 -8.34 5.20 10.79
C VAL A 254 -7.19 5.46 11.74
N VAL A 255 -7.48 5.60 13.04
CA VAL A 255 -6.43 5.73 14.06
C VAL A 255 -5.66 4.42 14.13
N SER A 256 -4.38 4.49 13.77
CA SER A 256 -3.53 3.33 13.60
C SER A 256 -2.27 3.40 14.45
N LYS A 257 -1.78 2.24 14.86
CA LYS A 257 -0.47 2.17 15.53
C LYS A 257 0.68 2.26 14.51
N ASN A 258 1.83 2.62 15.00
CA ASN A 258 3.10 2.49 14.30
C ASN A 258 3.47 1.01 14.17
N ALA A 259 3.80 0.54 12.97
CA ALA A 259 4.25 -0.82 12.71
C ALA A 259 5.63 -0.82 12.03
#